data_e6122c6980f9de190f6757822869adde
#
_entry.id   e6122c6980f9de190f6757822869adde
#
_cell.length_a   1.000
_cell.length_b   1.000
_cell.length_c   1.000
_cell.angle_alpha   90.00
_cell.angle_beta   90.00
_cell.angle_gamma   90.00
#
_symmetry.space_group_name_H-M   'P 1'
#
loop_
_entity.id
_entity.type
_entity.pdbx_description
1 polymer ?
#
loop_
_entity_poly.entity_id
_entity_poly.type
_entity_poly.pdbx_seq_one_letter_code
_entity_poly.pdbx_strand_id
1 'polypeptide(L)'
;MRNNLKRISALLLALVMALSLSVTAFATTPTKAGDMNVTCGGKEFSNTPINYTNSATGENVNAYGHLLIDSSASGSMTLTMEFNGTGLKINGESVATTGSTYTGPFNLASQVLEVEVLYGTNESSMHYISAYTPGTLNATVNVDYSRATYFGTLTGPTTYTYPGMQHCPYLDTVTQAQINNMKECLEVMDMYFATEASKTAVYTSLTDGCTASGILDKICLDRNELTVTYDTEGTYVTHVGFLGTDSATTWTYYGTSYNSGGWMYKVVRGGVEMLPMIGATAFPLMPGDVVTWYYSVDLGYDYGHAMM
;
A
#
# COMPACT_ATOMS: atom_id res chain seq x y z
N MET A 1 7.06 47.36 -6.31
CA MET A 1 7.66 46.23 -7.06
C MET A 1 7.58 44.89 -6.29
N ARG A 2 7.91 44.82 -5.01
CA ARG A 2 7.99 43.59 -4.22
C ARG A 2 6.65 42.80 -4.08
N ASN A 3 5.49 43.47 -4.10
CA ASN A 3 4.17 42.82 -4.00
C ASN A 3 3.69 42.22 -5.32
N ASN A 4 4.13 42.74 -6.45
CA ASN A 4 3.77 42.21 -7.75
C ASN A 4 4.58 40.94 -8.07
N LEU A 5 5.82 40.82 -7.60
CA LEU A 5 6.63 39.62 -7.73
C LEU A 5 6.00 38.44 -6.99
N LYS A 6 5.51 38.66 -5.76
CA LYS A 6 4.84 37.62 -4.96
C LYS A 6 3.53 37.12 -5.61
N ARG A 7 2.77 38.03 -6.23
CA ARG A 7 1.54 37.68 -6.96
C ARG A 7 1.83 36.88 -8.23
N ILE A 8 2.89 37.27 -8.96
CA ILE A 8 3.34 36.56 -10.17
C ILE A 8 3.84 35.14 -9.81
N SER A 9 4.63 35.01 -8.71
CA SER A 9 5.12 33.71 -8.24
C SER A 9 3.97 32.80 -7.77
N ALA A 10 2.97 33.35 -7.08
CA ALA A 10 1.79 32.58 -6.68
C ALA A 10 0.93 32.13 -7.86
N LEU A 11 0.80 32.99 -8.89
CA LEU A 11 0.09 32.64 -10.12
C LEU A 11 0.84 31.58 -10.95
N LEU A 12 2.16 31.66 -11.03
CA LEU A 12 3.00 30.67 -11.70
C LEU A 12 2.93 29.32 -10.97
N LEU A 13 2.97 29.31 -9.63
CA LEU A 13 2.85 28.10 -8.84
C LEU A 13 1.46 27.46 -8.99
N ALA A 14 0.40 28.25 -8.98
CA ALA A 14 -0.96 27.79 -9.24
C ALA A 14 -1.13 27.23 -10.68
N LEU A 15 -0.48 27.86 -11.66
CA LEU A 15 -0.50 27.39 -13.05
C LEU A 15 0.30 26.08 -13.21
N VAL A 16 1.44 25.94 -12.55
CA VAL A 16 2.23 24.71 -12.54
C VAL A 16 1.47 23.58 -11.84
N MET A 17 0.81 23.87 -10.71
CA MET A 17 -0.05 22.87 -10.05
C MET A 17 -1.28 22.52 -10.89
N ALA A 18 -1.92 23.47 -11.56
CA ALA A 18 -3.03 23.20 -12.48
C ALA A 18 -2.60 22.39 -13.71
N LEU A 19 -1.40 22.65 -14.24
CA LEU A 19 -0.83 21.88 -15.34
C LEU A 19 -0.36 20.48 -14.92
N SER A 20 0.09 20.30 -13.68
CA SER A 20 0.44 18.98 -13.16
C SER A 20 -0.79 18.11 -12.82
N LEU A 21 -1.95 18.73 -12.58
CA LEU A 21 -3.24 18.05 -12.39
C LEU A 21 -3.96 17.74 -13.73
N SER A 22 -3.52 18.31 -14.85
CA SER A 22 -4.11 18.10 -16.17
C SER A 22 -3.28 17.19 -17.08
N VAL A 23 -2.43 16.33 -16.55
CA VAL A 23 -1.97 15.18 -17.32
C VAL A 23 -3.17 14.24 -17.42
N THR A 24 -4.04 14.48 -18.38
CA THR A 24 -4.83 13.40 -18.97
C THR A 24 -3.79 12.41 -19.50
N ALA A 25 -3.54 11.36 -18.72
CA ALA A 25 -2.81 10.23 -19.25
C ALA A 25 -3.61 9.77 -20.46
N PHE A 26 -3.13 10.10 -21.66
CA PHE A 26 -3.63 9.44 -22.85
C PHE A 26 -3.34 7.97 -22.64
N ALA A 27 -4.38 7.15 -22.70
CA ALA A 27 -4.22 5.71 -22.66
C ALA A 27 -3.18 5.34 -23.71
N THR A 28 -1.96 5.08 -23.26
CA THR A 28 -0.93 4.56 -24.16
C THR A 28 -1.23 3.09 -24.35
N THR A 29 -1.33 2.66 -25.59
CA THR A 29 -1.47 1.23 -25.90
C THR A 29 -0.42 0.46 -25.11
N PRO A 30 -0.78 -0.64 -24.41
CA PRO A 30 0.16 -1.42 -23.65
C PRO A 30 1.33 -1.88 -24.52
N THR A 31 2.56 -1.51 -24.15
CA THR A 31 3.75 -1.78 -24.97
C THR A 31 4.62 -2.89 -24.44
N LYS A 32 4.61 -3.10 -23.12
CA LYS A 32 5.36 -4.18 -22.48
C LYS A 32 4.50 -5.46 -22.42
N ALA A 33 5.13 -6.59 -22.55
CA ALA A 33 4.46 -7.89 -22.39
C ALA A 33 3.82 -7.96 -20.98
N GLY A 34 2.55 -8.33 -20.96
CA GLY A 34 1.76 -8.42 -19.74
C GLY A 34 1.13 -7.11 -19.24
N ASP A 35 1.42 -5.97 -19.85
CA ASP A 35 0.76 -4.69 -19.51
C ASP A 35 -0.72 -4.71 -19.92
N MET A 36 -1.52 -3.96 -19.19
CA MET A 36 -2.95 -3.81 -19.45
C MET A 36 -3.43 -2.40 -19.11
N ASN A 37 -4.28 -1.82 -19.95
CA ASN A 37 -5.05 -0.63 -19.67
C ASN A 37 -6.52 -1.00 -19.45
N VAL A 38 -7.15 -0.39 -18.47
CA VAL A 38 -8.55 -0.64 -18.13
C VAL A 38 -9.33 0.65 -18.22
N THR A 39 -10.44 0.60 -18.95
CA THR A 39 -11.35 1.76 -19.11
C THR A 39 -12.81 1.34 -18.92
N CYS A 40 -13.62 2.31 -18.50
CA CYS A 40 -15.06 2.16 -18.44
C CYS A 40 -15.73 3.47 -18.89
N GLY A 41 -16.52 3.41 -19.97
CA GLY A 41 -17.18 4.59 -20.51
C GLY A 41 -16.23 5.72 -20.88
N GLY A 42 -14.99 5.41 -21.32
CA GLY A 42 -13.94 6.37 -21.64
C GLY A 42 -13.19 6.94 -20.43
N LYS A 43 -13.45 6.46 -19.21
CA LYS A 43 -12.71 6.78 -18.00
C LYS A 43 -11.68 5.69 -17.73
N GLU A 44 -10.47 6.09 -17.38
CA GLU A 44 -9.37 5.20 -17.07
C GLU A 44 -9.36 4.83 -15.60
N PHE A 45 -8.93 3.61 -15.29
CA PHE A 45 -8.65 3.18 -13.93
C PHE A 45 -7.27 3.66 -13.50
N SER A 46 -7.15 4.14 -12.26
CA SER A 46 -5.85 4.39 -11.65
C SER A 46 -5.08 3.08 -11.53
N ASN A 47 -3.83 3.05 -12.00
CA ASN A 47 -2.96 1.88 -11.95
C ASN A 47 -1.93 2.04 -10.83
N THR A 48 -1.78 1.01 -10.02
CA THR A 48 -0.86 0.97 -8.89
C THR A 48 -0.11 -0.36 -8.88
N PRO A 49 1.22 -0.37 -8.87
CA PRO A 49 1.99 -1.60 -8.68
C PRO A 49 1.75 -2.14 -7.28
N ILE A 50 1.46 -3.43 -7.20
CA ILE A 50 1.24 -4.17 -5.95
C ILE A 50 1.97 -5.50 -6.00
N ASN A 51 2.24 -6.07 -4.82
CA ASN A 51 2.55 -7.48 -4.67
C ASN A 51 1.36 -8.20 -4.06
N TYR A 52 1.18 -9.46 -4.37
CA TYR A 52 0.26 -10.34 -3.65
C TYR A 52 0.92 -11.69 -3.39
N THR A 53 0.46 -12.36 -2.35
CA THR A 53 0.92 -13.71 -2.07
C THR A 53 0.04 -14.70 -2.82
N ASN A 54 0.63 -15.47 -3.72
CA ASN A 54 -0.07 -16.57 -4.40
C ASN A 54 -0.43 -17.65 -3.35
N SER A 55 -1.70 -17.83 -3.10
CA SER A 55 -2.18 -18.76 -2.06
C SER A 55 -1.84 -20.23 -2.38
N ALA A 56 -1.61 -20.59 -3.64
CA ALA A 56 -1.27 -21.93 -4.04
C ALA A 56 0.23 -22.26 -3.87
N THR A 57 1.11 -21.28 -4.08
CA THR A 57 2.58 -21.46 -4.03
C THR A 57 3.22 -20.83 -2.80
N GLY A 58 2.55 -19.87 -2.15
CA GLY A 58 3.11 -19.07 -1.06
C GLY A 58 4.14 -18.04 -1.52
N GLU A 59 4.28 -17.84 -2.83
CA GLU A 59 5.24 -16.89 -3.41
C GLU A 59 4.63 -15.50 -3.56
N ASN A 60 5.44 -14.47 -3.32
CA ASN A 60 5.07 -13.10 -3.65
C ASN A 60 5.19 -12.87 -5.15
N VAL A 61 4.14 -12.35 -5.74
CA VAL A 61 4.04 -12.09 -7.19
C VAL A 61 3.79 -10.60 -7.40
N ASN A 62 4.57 -10.01 -8.30
CA ASN A 62 4.32 -8.65 -8.77
C ASN A 62 3.00 -8.62 -9.57
N ALA A 63 2.15 -7.67 -9.24
CA ALA A 63 0.88 -7.48 -9.89
C ALA A 63 0.54 -5.98 -10.01
N TYR A 64 -0.61 -5.68 -10.60
CA TYR A 64 -1.12 -4.34 -10.75
C TYR A 64 -2.53 -4.23 -10.16
N GLY A 65 -2.74 -3.23 -9.31
CA GLY A 65 -4.06 -2.84 -8.86
C GLY A 65 -4.63 -1.74 -9.76
N HIS A 66 -5.84 -1.91 -10.25
CA HIS A 66 -6.56 -0.90 -11.04
C HIS A 66 -7.80 -0.47 -10.27
N LEU A 67 -7.94 0.81 -9.99
CA LEU A 67 -9.06 1.36 -9.22
C LEU A 67 -9.76 2.49 -9.97
N LEU A 68 -11.07 2.38 -10.13
CA LEU A 68 -11.92 3.46 -10.59
C LEU A 68 -12.83 3.95 -9.46
N ILE A 69 -12.78 5.24 -9.20
CA ILE A 69 -13.72 5.94 -8.31
C ILE A 69 -14.59 6.81 -9.21
N ASP A 70 -15.86 6.43 -9.39
CA ASP A 70 -16.76 7.10 -10.32
C ASP A 70 -18.20 7.14 -9.79
N SER A 71 -18.87 8.28 -9.98
CA SER A 71 -20.28 8.47 -9.59
C SER A 71 -21.26 7.57 -10.35
N SER A 72 -20.85 7.06 -11.51
CA SER A 72 -21.61 6.09 -12.30
C SER A 72 -21.30 4.64 -11.97
N ALA A 73 -20.33 4.39 -11.09
CA ALA A 73 -19.90 3.06 -10.68
C ALA A 73 -20.96 2.40 -9.77
N SER A 74 -22.08 2.00 -10.35
CA SER A 74 -23.16 1.28 -9.66
C SER A 74 -23.74 0.18 -10.53
N GLY A 75 -23.98 -0.99 -9.95
CA GLY A 75 -24.54 -2.12 -10.66
C GLY A 75 -23.55 -2.74 -11.66
N SER A 76 -24.02 -3.07 -12.86
CA SER A 76 -23.19 -3.64 -13.93
C SER A 76 -22.70 -2.53 -14.86
N MET A 77 -21.37 -2.50 -15.05
CA MET A 77 -20.70 -1.61 -16.00
C MET A 77 -20.08 -2.43 -17.13
N THR A 78 -19.70 -1.75 -18.22
CA THR A 78 -18.94 -2.37 -19.31
C THR A 78 -17.49 -1.94 -19.20
N LEU A 79 -16.60 -2.91 -18.97
CA LEU A 79 -15.15 -2.73 -19.03
C LEU A 79 -14.65 -2.91 -20.45
N THR A 80 -13.64 -2.14 -20.81
CA THR A 80 -12.75 -2.44 -21.92
C THR A 80 -11.34 -2.58 -21.36
N MET A 81 -10.69 -3.70 -21.65
CA MET A 81 -9.32 -4.00 -21.27
C MET A 81 -8.49 -4.18 -22.54
N GLU A 82 -7.52 -3.28 -22.73
CA GLU A 82 -6.49 -3.42 -23.77
C GLU A 82 -5.24 -4.00 -23.14
N PHE A 83 -4.70 -5.07 -23.69
CA PHE A 83 -3.56 -5.79 -23.11
C PHE A 83 -2.52 -6.18 -24.16
N ASN A 84 -1.27 -6.32 -23.72
CA ASN A 84 -0.18 -6.82 -24.56
C ASN A 84 0.14 -8.28 -24.19
N GLY A 85 -0.56 -9.20 -24.84
CA GLY A 85 -0.44 -10.61 -24.55
C GLY A 85 -1.10 -11.49 -25.59
N THR A 86 -1.01 -12.80 -25.40
CA THR A 86 -1.57 -13.83 -26.28
C THR A 86 -2.95 -14.31 -25.84
N GLY A 87 -3.38 -13.95 -24.63
CA GLY A 87 -4.67 -14.34 -24.07
C GLY A 87 -4.95 -13.67 -22.73
N LEU A 88 -6.18 -13.81 -22.28
CA LEU A 88 -6.68 -13.24 -21.03
C LEU A 88 -7.47 -14.30 -20.27
N LYS A 89 -7.24 -14.37 -18.94
CA LYS A 89 -8.13 -15.10 -18.04
C LYS A 89 -8.76 -14.13 -17.06
N ILE A 90 -10.00 -14.37 -16.72
CA ILE A 90 -10.74 -13.63 -15.69
C ILE A 90 -11.21 -14.62 -14.64
N ASN A 91 -10.82 -14.41 -13.38
CA ASN A 91 -11.09 -15.31 -12.26
C ASN A 91 -10.67 -16.77 -12.57
N GLY A 92 -9.53 -16.94 -13.23
CA GLY A 92 -8.96 -18.22 -13.62
C GLY A 92 -9.54 -18.83 -14.93
N GLU A 93 -10.60 -18.26 -15.49
CA GLU A 93 -11.24 -18.77 -16.71
C GLU A 93 -10.81 -17.98 -17.96
N SER A 94 -10.44 -18.70 -19.05
CA SER A 94 -10.10 -18.07 -20.32
C SER A 94 -11.31 -17.39 -20.94
N VAL A 95 -11.13 -16.15 -21.39
CA VAL A 95 -12.18 -15.35 -22.02
C VAL A 95 -11.90 -15.07 -23.50
N ALA A 96 -12.97 -14.89 -24.28
CA ALA A 96 -12.83 -14.52 -25.68
C ALA A 96 -12.41 -13.04 -25.80
N THR A 97 -11.44 -12.79 -26.69
CA THR A 97 -10.92 -11.46 -26.98
C THR A 97 -11.01 -11.14 -28.47
N THR A 98 -11.05 -9.87 -28.81
CA THR A 98 -10.93 -9.41 -30.20
C THR A 98 -9.57 -8.75 -30.37
N GLY A 99 -8.63 -9.51 -30.95
CA GLY A 99 -7.22 -9.10 -30.91
C GLY A 99 -6.72 -8.99 -29.49
N SER A 100 -6.12 -7.86 -29.15
CA SER A 100 -5.63 -7.55 -27.79
C SER A 100 -6.66 -6.77 -26.95
N THR A 101 -7.95 -6.95 -27.21
CA THR A 101 -9.02 -6.22 -26.50
C THR A 101 -10.06 -7.20 -25.97
N TYR A 102 -10.44 -7.02 -24.72
CA TYR A 102 -11.61 -7.63 -24.10
C TYR A 102 -12.63 -6.53 -23.77
N THR A 103 -13.91 -6.83 -24.04
CA THR A 103 -15.04 -5.99 -23.61
C THR A 103 -16.08 -6.89 -22.97
N GLY A 104 -16.45 -6.58 -21.73
CA GLY A 104 -17.38 -7.42 -20.99
C GLY A 104 -18.02 -6.72 -19.78
N PRO A 105 -18.98 -7.37 -19.14
CA PRO A 105 -19.64 -6.84 -17.96
C PRO A 105 -18.70 -6.85 -16.74
N PHE A 106 -18.87 -5.86 -15.88
CA PHE A 106 -18.22 -5.75 -14.59
C PHE A 106 -19.24 -5.38 -13.53
N ASN A 107 -19.39 -6.22 -12.55
CA ASN A 107 -20.28 -5.96 -11.42
C ASN A 107 -19.45 -5.44 -10.24
N LEU A 108 -19.83 -4.26 -9.76
CA LEU A 108 -19.05 -3.46 -8.80
C LEU A 108 -19.31 -3.76 -7.33
N ALA A 109 -20.22 -4.65 -7.01
CA ALA A 109 -20.59 -4.91 -5.62
C ALA A 109 -19.42 -5.55 -4.84
N SER A 110 -18.49 -4.71 -4.36
CA SER A 110 -17.39 -5.06 -3.43
C SER A 110 -16.44 -6.19 -3.91
N GLN A 111 -16.44 -6.51 -5.22
CA GLN A 111 -15.61 -7.58 -5.77
C GLN A 111 -14.36 -7.02 -6.44
N VAL A 112 -13.26 -7.72 -6.22
CA VAL A 112 -12.04 -7.55 -6.98
C VAL A 112 -12.08 -8.54 -8.13
N LEU A 113 -11.96 -8.03 -9.37
CA LEU A 113 -11.83 -8.88 -10.55
C LEU A 113 -10.35 -9.25 -10.73
N GLU A 114 -10.05 -10.53 -10.66
CA GLU A 114 -8.72 -11.03 -10.95
C GLU A 114 -8.57 -11.26 -12.46
N VAL A 115 -7.53 -10.68 -13.05
CA VAL A 115 -7.24 -10.77 -14.48
C VAL A 115 -5.80 -11.21 -14.68
N GLU A 116 -5.59 -12.28 -15.43
CA GLU A 116 -4.28 -12.79 -15.81
C GLU A 116 -4.05 -12.53 -17.30
N VAL A 117 -3.03 -11.73 -17.64
CA VAL A 117 -2.59 -11.51 -19.03
C VAL A 117 -1.51 -12.51 -19.35
N LEU A 118 -1.77 -13.38 -20.34
CA LEU A 118 -0.82 -14.39 -20.82
C LEU A 118 0.03 -13.80 -21.95
N TYR A 119 1.37 -13.92 -21.91
CA TYR A 119 2.23 -13.29 -22.91
C TYR A 119 3.45 -14.11 -23.35
N GLY A 120 3.71 -15.22 -22.74
CA GLY A 120 4.81 -16.12 -23.10
C GLY A 120 4.49 -17.56 -22.82
N THR A 121 5.48 -18.44 -22.95
CA THR A 121 5.33 -19.84 -22.56
C THR A 121 5.41 -19.92 -21.03
N ASN A 122 4.28 -20.09 -20.39
CA ASN A 122 4.12 -20.06 -18.92
C ASN A 122 4.48 -18.70 -18.26
N GLU A 123 4.35 -17.62 -19.02
CA GLU A 123 4.56 -16.27 -18.50
C GLU A 123 3.23 -15.52 -18.48
N SER A 124 2.94 -14.88 -17.36
CA SER A 124 1.74 -14.07 -17.17
C SER A 124 1.99 -12.92 -16.22
N SER A 125 1.12 -11.91 -16.28
CA SER A 125 1.04 -10.85 -15.29
C SER A 125 -0.34 -10.82 -14.65
N MET A 126 -0.40 -10.51 -13.36
CA MET A 126 -1.65 -10.45 -12.60
C MET A 126 -2.10 -9.01 -12.42
N HIS A 127 -3.40 -8.81 -12.59
CA HIS A 127 -4.05 -7.52 -12.45
C HIS A 127 -5.32 -7.69 -11.61
N TYR A 128 -5.53 -6.75 -10.68
CA TYR A 128 -6.71 -6.72 -9.82
C TYR A 128 -7.51 -5.45 -10.11
N ILE A 129 -8.74 -5.61 -10.55
CA ILE A 129 -9.60 -4.49 -10.97
C ILE A 129 -10.68 -4.29 -9.93
N SER A 130 -10.78 -3.06 -9.43
CA SER A 130 -11.78 -2.65 -8.43
C SER A 130 -12.39 -1.31 -8.82
N ALA A 131 -13.65 -1.11 -8.50
CA ALA A 131 -14.27 0.19 -8.64
C ALA A 131 -15.36 0.39 -7.59
N TYR A 132 -15.67 1.64 -7.25
CA TYR A 132 -16.78 1.97 -6.38
C TYR A 132 -17.33 3.37 -6.67
N THR A 133 -18.55 3.60 -6.21
CA THR A 133 -19.20 4.90 -6.30
C THR A 133 -18.69 5.82 -5.20
N PRO A 134 -18.28 7.07 -5.51
CA PRO A 134 -17.92 8.05 -4.51
C PRO A 134 -19.00 8.23 -3.44
N GLY A 135 -18.57 8.49 -2.24
CA GLY A 135 -19.43 8.69 -1.09
C GLY A 135 -18.72 8.37 0.22
N THR A 136 -19.50 8.03 1.23
CA THR A 136 -18.95 7.57 2.51
C THR A 136 -18.49 6.15 2.38
N LEU A 137 -17.22 5.88 2.71
CA LEU A 137 -16.68 4.54 2.70
C LEU A 137 -16.54 3.96 4.11
N ASN A 138 -16.58 2.64 4.21
CA ASN A 138 -16.28 1.90 5.43
C ASN A 138 -14.99 1.10 5.22
N ALA A 139 -14.13 1.09 6.22
CA ALA A 139 -12.91 0.30 6.21
C ALA A 139 -12.50 -0.08 7.64
N THR A 140 -11.66 -1.11 7.75
CA THR A 140 -11.05 -1.52 9.01
C THR A 140 -9.58 -1.16 9.00
N VAL A 141 -9.07 -0.67 10.12
CA VAL A 141 -7.64 -0.49 10.33
C VAL A 141 -7.16 -1.34 11.49
N ASN A 142 -5.99 -1.96 11.28
CA ASN A 142 -5.27 -2.69 12.33
C ASN A 142 -3.87 -2.08 12.48
N VAL A 143 -3.37 -2.02 13.71
CA VAL A 143 -2.00 -1.58 14.05
C VAL A 143 -1.27 -2.75 14.69
N ASP A 144 -0.23 -3.26 14.03
CA ASP A 144 0.56 -4.41 14.48
C ASP A 144 2.01 -4.00 14.75
N TYR A 145 2.44 -4.07 15.99
CA TYR A 145 3.84 -3.90 16.38
C TYR A 145 4.37 -5.11 17.17
N SER A 146 3.85 -6.30 16.88
CA SER A 146 4.24 -7.55 17.54
C SER A 146 5.72 -7.87 17.37
N ARG A 147 6.31 -7.48 16.23
CA ARG A 147 7.76 -7.66 15.96
C ARG A 147 8.61 -6.79 16.88
N ALA A 148 8.20 -5.53 17.08
CA ALA A 148 8.83 -4.65 18.05
C ALA A 148 8.73 -5.21 19.48
N THR A 149 7.57 -5.74 19.85
CA THR A 149 7.37 -6.38 21.15
C THR A 149 8.33 -7.56 21.35
N TYR A 150 8.47 -8.44 20.35
CA TYR A 150 9.44 -9.53 20.42
C TYR A 150 10.88 -9.02 20.51
N PHE A 151 11.25 -8.00 19.73
CA PHE A 151 12.56 -7.37 19.80
C PHE A 151 12.87 -6.86 21.22
N GLY A 152 11.92 -6.21 21.86
CA GLY A 152 12.03 -5.74 23.25
C GLY A 152 12.22 -6.86 24.29
N THR A 153 11.93 -8.14 23.96
CA THR A 153 12.17 -9.27 24.88
C THR A 153 13.61 -9.78 24.86
N LEU A 154 14.44 -9.35 23.91
CA LEU A 154 15.82 -9.80 23.82
C LEU A 154 16.60 -9.43 25.11
N THR A 155 17.51 -10.31 25.52
CA THR A 155 18.22 -10.19 26.81
C THR A 155 19.66 -9.74 26.68
N GLY A 156 20.18 -9.55 25.47
CA GLY A 156 21.55 -9.11 25.24
C GLY A 156 21.88 -8.92 23.77
N PRO A 157 23.06 -8.41 23.46
CA PRO A 157 23.52 -8.20 22.10
C PRO A 157 23.45 -9.49 21.27
N THR A 158 22.74 -9.44 20.16
CA THR A 158 22.52 -10.60 19.28
C THR A 158 22.07 -10.12 17.90
N THR A 159 22.13 -11.00 16.92
CA THR A 159 21.46 -10.77 15.64
C THR A 159 19.96 -11.01 15.84
N TYR A 160 19.13 -10.05 15.47
CA TYR A 160 17.68 -10.22 15.54
C TYR A 160 17.22 -11.28 14.54
N THR A 161 16.43 -12.21 15.01
CA THR A 161 15.73 -13.17 14.14
C THR A 161 14.35 -13.46 14.76
N TYR A 162 13.31 -13.18 14.04
CA TYR A 162 11.95 -13.53 14.48
C TYR A 162 11.69 -15.01 14.16
N PRO A 163 11.14 -15.80 15.11
CA PRO A 163 10.93 -17.22 14.90
C PRO A 163 10.05 -17.53 13.68
N GLY A 164 10.55 -18.43 12.82
CA GLY A 164 9.84 -18.85 11.60
C GLY A 164 9.88 -17.87 10.43
N MET A 165 10.59 -16.76 10.58
CA MET A 165 10.75 -15.76 9.52
C MET A 165 12.20 -15.66 9.04
N GLN A 166 12.39 -15.18 7.83
CA GLN A 166 13.70 -14.82 7.30
C GLN A 166 14.18 -13.54 8.01
N HIS A 167 15.46 -13.33 8.08
CA HIS A 167 16.03 -12.03 8.50
C HIS A 167 16.91 -11.44 7.41
N CYS A 168 17.08 -10.13 7.46
CA CYS A 168 17.98 -9.44 6.54
C CYS A 168 19.42 -9.86 6.80
N PRO A 169 20.15 -10.39 5.79
CA PRO A 169 21.54 -10.83 5.98
C PRO A 169 22.53 -9.70 6.26
N TYR A 170 22.09 -8.45 6.12
CA TYR A 170 22.91 -7.25 6.32
C TYR A 170 22.65 -6.55 7.64
N LEU A 171 21.78 -7.10 8.50
CA LEU A 171 21.53 -6.51 9.82
C LEU A 171 22.78 -6.57 10.69
N ASP A 172 23.04 -5.46 11.34
CA ASP A 172 24.06 -5.36 12.38
C ASP A 172 23.59 -6.07 13.66
N THR A 173 24.54 -6.36 14.54
CA THR A 173 24.22 -6.92 15.85
C THR A 173 23.36 -5.92 16.65
N VAL A 174 22.24 -6.39 17.17
CA VAL A 174 21.39 -5.64 18.09
C VAL A 174 22.15 -5.39 19.39
N THR A 175 22.24 -4.15 19.79
CA THR A 175 22.91 -3.74 21.04
C THR A 175 21.91 -3.67 22.21
N GLN A 176 22.42 -3.71 23.43
CA GLN A 176 21.58 -3.54 24.64
C GLN A 176 20.89 -2.15 24.64
N ALA A 177 21.56 -1.13 24.12
CA ALA A 177 20.98 0.21 24.03
C ALA A 177 19.74 0.25 23.10
N GLN A 178 19.81 -0.43 21.94
CA GLN A 178 18.68 -0.54 21.01
C GLN A 178 17.52 -1.32 21.62
N ILE A 179 17.81 -2.42 22.35
CA ILE A 179 16.76 -3.18 23.07
C ILE A 179 16.08 -2.31 24.12
N ASN A 180 16.85 -1.53 24.88
CA ASN A 180 16.30 -0.65 25.90
C ASN A 180 15.46 0.49 25.27
N ASN A 181 15.95 1.12 24.20
CA ASN A 181 15.20 2.13 23.46
C ASN A 181 13.88 1.55 22.92
N MET A 182 13.88 0.33 22.38
CA MET A 182 12.68 -0.33 21.91
C MET A 182 11.68 -0.53 23.05
N LYS A 183 12.14 -0.94 24.24
CA LYS A 183 11.25 -1.08 25.42
C LYS A 183 10.58 0.23 25.81
N GLU A 184 11.34 1.33 25.83
CA GLU A 184 10.79 2.66 26.11
C GLU A 184 9.74 3.08 25.07
N CYS A 185 10.01 2.84 23.77
CA CYS A 185 9.04 3.10 22.72
C CYS A 185 7.75 2.27 22.90
N LEU A 186 7.89 0.98 23.27
CA LEU A 186 6.75 0.08 23.46
C LEU A 186 5.91 0.47 24.69
N GLU A 187 6.52 0.89 25.79
CA GLU A 187 5.80 1.40 26.96
C GLU A 187 4.88 2.56 26.58
N VAL A 188 5.33 3.45 25.70
CA VAL A 188 4.50 4.54 25.19
C VAL A 188 3.41 4.01 24.25
N MET A 189 3.74 3.13 23.30
CA MET A 189 2.74 2.55 22.39
C MET A 189 1.63 1.83 23.17
N ASP A 190 1.96 1.10 24.23
CA ASP A 190 1.00 0.37 25.04
C ASP A 190 0.06 1.30 25.84
N MET A 191 0.42 2.58 26.08
CA MET A 191 -0.54 3.54 26.66
C MET A 191 -1.71 3.83 25.71
N TYR A 192 -1.51 3.73 24.40
CA TYR A 192 -2.52 4.00 23.38
C TYR A 192 -3.20 2.74 22.86
N PHE A 193 -2.47 1.62 22.82
CA PHE A 193 -2.88 0.36 22.24
C PHE A 193 -2.72 -0.81 23.23
N ALA A 194 -3.20 -0.62 24.47
CA ALA A 194 -3.00 -1.54 25.59
C ALA A 194 -3.56 -2.97 25.37
N THR A 195 -4.49 -3.12 24.46
CA THR A 195 -5.14 -4.43 24.17
C THR A 195 -5.20 -4.69 22.68
N GLU A 196 -5.29 -5.95 22.27
CA GLU A 196 -5.50 -6.31 20.87
C GLU A 196 -6.76 -5.65 20.28
N ALA A 197 -7.82 -5.49 21.09
CA ALA A 197 -9.02 -4.79 20.66
C ALA A 197 -8.79 -3.29 20.42
N SER A 198 -7.85 -2.65 21.14
CA SER A 198 -7.51 -1.23 20.93
C SER A 198 -6.67 -0.99 19.67
N LYS A 199 -6.01 -2.03 19.17
CA LYS A 199 -5.22 -1.98 17.93
C LYS A 199 -6.08 -2.05 16.67
N THR A 200 -7.37 -2.30 16.79
CA THR A 200 -8.31 -2.41 15.68
C THR A 200 -9.42 -1.38 15.79
N ALA A 201 -9.77 -0.75 14.67
CA ALA A 201 -10.95 0.10 14.56
C ALA A 201 -11.69 -0.14 13.24
N VAL A 202 -13.02 -0.11 13.30
CA VAL A 202 -13.90 -0.14 12.13
C VAL A 202 -14.52 1.23 11.95
N TYR A 203 -14.28 1.83 10.79
CA TYR A 203 -14.84 3.12 10.42
C TYR A 203 -15.94 2.91 9.37
N THR A 204 -17.13 3.47 9.63
CA THR A 204 -18.30 3.34 8.76
C THR A 204 -18.67 4.63 8.01
N SER A 205 -17.89 5.68 8.21
CA SER A 205 -18.18 7.02 7.68
C SER A 205 -16.90 7.77 7.33
N LEU A 206 -15.96 7.09 6.66
CA LEU A 206 -14.77 7.73 6.15
C LEU A 206 -15.12 8.65 4.99
N THR A 207 -14.38 9.74 4.86
CA THR A 207 -14.50 10.63 3.70
C THR A 207 -14.07 9.90 2.44
N ASP A 208 -14.77 10.13 1.35
CA ASP A 208 -14.35 9.66 0.04
C ASP A 208 -12.93 10.15 -0.30
N GLY A 209 -12.13 9.27 -0.90
CA GLY A 209 -10.72 9.53 -1.15
C GLY A 209 -9.81 9.33 0.06
N CYS A 210 -10.31 8.80 1.20
CA CYS A 210 -9.46 8.40 2.31
C CYS A 210 -8.39 7.41 1.83
N THR A 211 -7.16 7.62 2.28
CA THR A 211 -6.00 6.82 1.90
C THR A 211 -5.57 5.88 3.03
N ALA A 212 -4.63 4.99 2.74
CA ALA A 212 -4.07 4.10 3.75
C ALA A 212 -3.40 4.87 4.90
N SER A 213 -2.79 6.03 4.65
CA SER A 213 -2.29 6.92 5.72
C SER A 213 -3.41 7.63 6.46
N GLY A 214 -4.44 8.11 5.75
CA GLY A 214 -5.55 8.82 6.36
C GLY A 214 -6.32 8.01 7.40
N ILE A 215 -6.46 6.67 7.20
CA ILE A 215 -7.07 5.80 8.21
C ILE A 215 -6.14 5.53 9.41
N LEU A 216 -4.80 5.55 9.20
CA LEU A 216 -3.84 5.50 10.30
C LEU A 216 -3.91 6.77 11.14
N ASP A 217 -3.90 7.94 10.50
CA ASP A 217 -4.05 9.22 11.20
C ASP A 217 -5.31 9.24 12.05
N LYS A 218 -6.41 8.71 11.50
CA LYS A 218 -7.68 8.68 12.19
C LYS A 218 -7.66 7.78 13.43
N ILE A 219 -7.12 6.57 13.37
CA ILE A 219 -7.04 5.70 14.55
C ILE A 219 -6.10 6.29 15.61
N CYS A 220 -5.00 6.94 15.20
CA CYS A 220 -4.08 7.59 16.11
C CYS A 220 -4.73 8.80 16.79
N LEU A 221 -5.48 9.61 16.05
CA LEU A 221 -6.23 10.74 16.61
C LEU A 221 -7.30 10.26 17.61
N ASP A 222 -8.05 9.22 17.28
CA ASP A 222 -9.09 8.66 18.13
C ASP A 222 -8.52 7.95 19.38
N ARG A 223 -7.21 7.67 19.41
CA ARG A 223 -6.46 7.10 20.56
C ARG A 223 -5.67 8.14 21.34
N ASN A 224 -6.32 9.24 21.73
CA ASN A 224 -5.75 10.35 22.49
C ASN A 224 -4.71 11.18 21.74
N GLU A 225 -4.96 11.44 20.47
CA GLU A 225 -4.15 12.32 19.62
C GLU A 225 -2.70 11.83 19.45
N LEU A 226 -2.52 10.52 19.32
CA LEU A 226 -1.21 9.96 19.05
C LEU A 226 -0.66 10.51 17.72
N THR A 227 0.53 11.04 17.75
CA THR A 227 1.15 11.71 16.60
C THR A 227 1.63 10.69 15.57
N VAL A 228 1.28 10.91 14.30
CA VAL A 228 1.90 10.24 13.14
C VAL A 228 2.85 11.23 12.49
N THR A 229 4.09 10.80 12.24
CA THR A 229 5.11 11.62 11.58
C THR A 229 5.43 11.02 10.22
N TYR A 230 5.53 11.88 9.22
CA TYR A 230 5.87 11.53 7.86
C TYR A 230 7.29 11.98 7.51
N ASP A 231 7.84 11.45 6.43
CA ASP A 231 9.07 11.95 5.83
C ASP A 231 8.90 13.38 5.28
N THR A 232 9.96 13.98 4.80
CA THR A 232 9.94 15.35 4.26
C THR A 232 9.08 15.52 3.03
N GLU A 233 8.80 14.44 2.31
CA GLU A 233 7.94 14.42 1.12
C GLU A 233 6.49 14.09 1.47
N GLY A 234 6.21 13.71 2.72
CA GLY A 234 4.88 13.34 3.18
C GLY A 234 4.38 12.01 2.62
N THR A 235 5.28 11.14 2.18
CA THR A 235 4.91 9.87 1.52
C THR A 235 5.03 8.66 2.41
N TYR A 236 6.01 8.63 3.31
CA TYR A 236 6.27 7.52 4.20
C TYR A 236 6.01 7.88 5.66
N VAL A 237 5.40 6.97 6.41
CA VAL A 237 5.24 7.09 7.86
C VAL A 237 6.57 6.76 8.51
N THR A 238 7.20 7.75 9.11
CA THR A 238 8.47 7.57 9.82
C THR A 238 8.27 7.18 11.28
N HIS A 239 7.24 7.72 11.94
CA HIS A 239 6.91 7.40 13.33
C HIS A 239 5.41 7.35 13.56
N VAL A 240 5.01 6.47 14.47
CA VAL A 240 3.72 6.48 15.16
C VAL A 240 4.04 6.60 16.65
N GLY A 241 3.72 7.75 17.24
CA GLY A 241 4.21 8.08 18.57
C GLY A 241 5.74 8.14 18.62
N PHE A 242 6.33 7.33 19.48
CA PHE A 242 7.78 7.21 19.63
C PHE A 242 8.38 6.02 18.87
N LEU A 243 7.54 5.15 18.31
CA LEU A 243 8.01 3.99 17.55
C LEU A 243 8.25 4.40 16.09
N GLY A 244 9.50 4.48 15.69
CA GLY A 244 9.89 5.00 14.40
C GLY A 244 11.04 4.28 13.74
N THR A 245 11.49 4.80 12.61
CA THR A 245 12.54 4.19 11.77
C THR A 245 13.86 4.02 12.49
N ASP A 246 14.14 4.84 13.49
CA ASP A 246 15.35 4.85 14.32
C ASP A 246 15.21 4.03 15.62
N SER A 247 14.04 3.46 15.90
CA SER A 247 13.78 2.73 17.14
C SER A 247 14.35 1.30 17.15
N ALA A 248 14.63 0.74 15.97
CA ALA A 248 15.17 -0.61 15.83
C ALA A 248 16.70 -0.62 15.68
N THR A 249 17.23 -1.59 14.95
CA THR A 249 18.65 -1.73 14.66
C THR A 249 19.05 -0.99 13.39
N THR A 250 20.31 -1.14 13.01
CA THR A 250 20.84 -0.61 11.76
C THR A 250 21.33 -1.76 10.89
N TRP A 251 21.51 -1.48 9.63
CA TRP A 251 22.21 -2.34 8.70
C TRP A 251 23.22 -1.50 7.91
N THR A 252 24.32 -2.12 7.51
CA THR A 252 25.40 -1.43 6.80
C THR A 252 25.51 -1.94 5.38
N TYR A 253 25.45 -1.02 4.42
CA TYR A 253 25.58 -1.31 3.00
C TYR A 253 26.59 -0.34 2.37
N TYR A 254 27.64 -0.87 1.77
CA TYR A 254 28.78 -0.09 1.22
C TYR A 254 29.33 0.97 2.19
N GLY A 255 29.41 0.64 3.48
CA GLY A 255 29.95 1.52 4.53
C GLY A 255 29.00 2.62 4.99
N THR A 256 27.78 2.66 4.51
CA THR A 256 26.73 3.57 4.99
C THR A 256 25.75 2.81 5.86
N SER A 257 25.49 3.33 7.06
CA SER A 257 24.49 2.74 7.98
C SER A 257 23.10 3.31 7.70
N TYR A 258 22.11 2.42 7.73
CA TYR A 258 20.70 2.69 7.51
C TYR A 258 19.88 2.12 8.66
N ASN A 259 18.76 2.75 8.98
CA ASN A 259 17.81 2.21 9.94
C ASN A 259 17.08 1.01 9.35
N SER A 260 16.85 -0.03 10.15
CA SER A 260 16.13 -1.24 9.74
C SER A 260 14.66 -1.23 10.12
N GLY A 261 14.28 -0.38 11.08
CA GLY A 261 12.90 -0.24 11.52
C GLY A 261 12.06 0.61 10.57
N GLY A 262 10.77 0.30 10.49
CA GLY A 262 9.86 1.13 9.69
C GLY A 262 8.43 0.65 9.73
N TRP A 263 7.53 1.61 9.54
CA TRP A 263 6.11 1.36 9.37
C TRP A 263 5.82 1.00 7.92
N MET A 264 5.14 -0.11 7.74
CA MET A 264 4.70 -0.64 6.45
C MET A 264 3.20 -0.90 6.51
N TYR A 265 2.57 -1.02 5.37
CA TYR A 265 1.15 -1.31 5.33
C TYR A 265 0.82 -2.35 4.27
N LYS A 266 -0.27 -3.07 4.51
CA LYS A 266 -0.92 -3.96 3.56
C LYS A 266 -2.42 -3.73 3.58
N VAL A 267 -3.08 -4.08 2.48
CA VAL A 267 -4.52 -3.93 2.33
C VAL A 267 -5.11 -5.25 1.87
N VAL A 268 -6.16 -5.71 2.55
CA VAL A 268 -7.01 -6.79 2.04
C VAL A 268 -8.23 -6.16 1.40
N ARG A 269 -8.37 -6.34 0.10
CA ARG A 269 -9.46 -5.81 -0.73
C ARG A 269 -10.17 -6.96 -1.43
N GLY A 270 -11.48 -7.11 -1.18
CA GLY A 270 -12.26 -8.18 -1.79
C GLY A 270 -11.70 -9.61 -1.53
N GLY A 271 -11.03 -9.80 -0.39
CA GLY A 271 -10.38 -11.07 -0.03
C GLY A 271 -8.95 -11.23 -0.56
N VAL A 272 -8.45 -10.31 -1.39
CA VAL A 272 -7.08 -10.32 -1.91
C VAL A 272 -6.18 -9.50 -1.00
N GLU A 273 -5.11 -10.11 -0.49
CA GLU A 273 -4.07 -9.40 0.25
C GLU A 273 -3.11 -8.74 -0.73
N MET A 274 -2.97 -7.44 -0.61
CA MET A 274 -2.13 -6.58 -1.45
C MET A 274 -1.06 -5.91 -0.61
N LEU A 275 0.17 -5.89 -1.13
CA LEU A 275 1.29 -5.10 -0.61
C LEU A 275 1.55 -3.95 -1.60
N PRO A 276 0.95 -2.77 -1.38
CA PRO A 276 1.14 -1.66 -2.30
C PRO A 276 2.60 -1.20 -2.34
N MET A 277 3.11 -0.96 -3.55
CA MET A 277 4.48 -0.50 -3.80
C MET A 277 4.52 1.01 -4.00
N ILE A 278 3.63 1.72 -3.34
CA ILE A 278 3.54 3.19 -3.33
C ILE A 278 3.38 3.69 -1.91
N GLY A 279 3.67 4.97 -1.70
CA GLY A 279 3.44 5.64 -0.41
C GLY A 279 1.97 5.57 0.00
N ALA A 280 1.72 5.41 1.28
CA ALA A 280 0.37 5.23 1.84
C ALA A 280 -0.56 6.43 1.61
N THR A 281 0.00 7.62 1.41
CA THR A 281 -0.74 8.83 1.08
C THR A 281 -1.31 8.81 -0.35
N ALA A 282 -0.75 7.96 -1.22
CA ALA A 282 -1.18 7.81 -2.60
C ALA A 282 -2.08 6.58 -2.85
N PHE A 283 -2.29 5.70 -1.83
CA PHE A 283 -3.11 4.51 -1.97
C PHE A 283 -4.54 4.77 -1.49
N PRO A 284 -5.51 4.96 -2.39
CA PRO A 284 -6.90 5.22 -2.02
C PRO A 284 -7.58 3.94 -1.52
N LEU A 285 -8.35 4.07 -0.46
CA LEU A 285 -9.19 2.99 0.07
C LEU A 285 -10.50 2.88 -0.69
N MET A 286 -11.07 1.68 -0.69
CA MET A 286 -12.42 1.42 -1.14
C MET A 286 -13.27 0.79 -0.02
N PRO A 287 -14.60 0.80 -0.16
CA PRO A 287 -15.48 0.20 0.82
C PRO A 287 -15.14 -1.27 1.09
N GLY A 288 -15.00 -1.63 2.37
CA GLY A 288 -14.69 -2.98 2.81
C GLY A 288 -13.20 -3.31 2.91
N ASP A 289 -12.30 -2.37 2.58
CA ASP A 289 -10.86 -2.58 2.77
C ASP A 289 -10.50 -2.84 4.24
N VAL A 290 -9.55 -3.75 4.44
CA VAL A 290 -8.91 -3.97 5.73
C VAL A 290 -7.44 -3.57 5.59
N VAL A 291 -7.07 -2.47 6.21
CA VAL A 291 -5.70 -1.95 6.22
C VAL A 291 -4.99 -2.44 7.47
N THR A 292 -3.85 -3.07 7.30
CA THR A 292 -2.98 -3.41 8.44
C THR A 292 -1.69 -2.60 8.33
N TRP A 293 -1.49 -1.71 9.29
CA TRP A 293 -0.22 -1.06 9.52
C TRP A 293 0.62 -1.91 10.45
N TYR A 294 1.82 -2.24 10.05
CA TYR A 294 2.72 -3.06 10.86
C TYR A 294 4.11 -2.44 10.93
N TYR A 295 4.72 -2.59 12.11
CA TYR A 295 6.07 -2.11 12.34
C TYR A 295 7.06 -3.26 12.20
N SER A 296 7.90 -3.18 11.15
CA SER A 296 9.01 -4.09 10.96
C SER A 296 10.26 -3.59 11.70
N VAL A 297 11.02 -4.49 12.27
CA VAL A 297 12.35 -4.23 12.88
C VAL A 297 13.48 -4.70 11.99
N ASP A 298 13.17 -5.37 10.87
CA ASP A 298 14.09 -6.07 10.00
C ASP A 298 13.76 -5.87 8.51
N LEU A 299 13.54 -4.61 8.11
CA LEU A 299 13.31 -4.23 6.70
C LEU A 299 12.19 -5.04 6.01
N GLY A 300 11.20 -5.52 6.75
CA GLY A 300 10.12 -6.35 6.26
C GLY A 300 10.42 -7.87 6.24
N TYR A 301 11.66 -8.29 6.40
CA TYR A 301 12.00 -9.72 6.42
C TYR A 301 11.31 -10.48 7.56
N ASP A 302 11.11 -9.83 8.70
CA ASP A 302 10.36 -10.36 9.86
C ASP A 302 8.85 -10.51 9.61
N TYR A 303 8.36 -9.98 8.50
CA TYR A 303 7.00 -10.21 7.98
C TYR A 303 6.97 -11.07 6.71
N GLY A 304 8.12 -11.62 6.29
CA GLY A 304 8.23 -12.47 5.10
C GLY A 304 8.42 -11.71 3.79
N HIS A 305 8.72 -10.40 3.87
CA HIS A 305 9.02 -9.60 2.68
C HIS A 305 10.53 -9.59 2.44
N ALA A 306 10.98 -9.99 1.24
CA ALA A 306 12.33 -9.71 0.81
C ALA A 306 12.43 -8.23 0.40
N MET A 307 13.55 -7.56 0.71
CA MET A 307 13.84 -6.28 0.08
C MET A 307 13.84 -6.46 -1.44
N MET A 308 13.10 -5.63 -2.12
CA MET A 308 13.10 -5.54 -3.57
C MET A 308 14.28 -4.72 -4.07
#